data_8c0cb730f7b8d590afebfd31fa5db137
#
_entry.id   8c0cb730f7b8d590afebfd31fa5db137
#
_cell.length_a   1.000
_cell.length_b   1.000
_cell.length_c   1.000
_cell.angle_alpha   90.00
_cell.angle_beta   90.00
_cell.angle_gamma   90.00
#
_symmetry.space_group_name_H-M   'P 1'
#
loop_
_entity.id
_entity.type
_entity.pdbx_description
1 polymer ?
#
loop_
_entity_poly.entity_id
_entity_poly.type
_entity_poly.pdbx_seq_one_letter_code
_entity_poly.pdbx_strand_id
1 'polypeptide(L)' 'MGINTERDIEANLQIGPTDAGMVRLFVEGDGIEIPMDFTPEEAIEIAEEITAAAHRAGGGKR' A
#
# COMPACT_ATOMS: atom_id res chain seq x y z
N MET A 1 -16.22 5.65 -5.33
CA MET A 1 -16.23 5.32 -5.04
C MET A 1 -16.23 4.59 -4.34
N GLY A 2 -16.21 4.52 -3.75
CA GLY A 2 -16.05 3.76 -2.87
C GLY A 2 -15.94 2.40 -3.14
N ILE A 3 -14.97 2.05 -3.52
CA ILE A 3 -14.80 0.79 -3.82
C ILE A 3 -14.96 -0.07 -2.69
N ASN A 4 -14.73 0.33 -1.56
CA ASN A 4 -14.76 -0.54 -0.45
C ASN A 4 -15.83 -0.24 0.50
N THR A 5 -16.81 0.37 0.07
CA THR A 5 -17.74 0.82 1.02
C THR A 5 -18.47 -0.27 1.66
N GLU A 6 -18.79 -1.31 1.03
CA GLU A 6 -19.47 -2.29 1.71
C GLU A 6 -18.67 -3.38 2.21
N ARG A 7 -17.38 -3.33 2.09
CA ARG A 7 -16.58 -4.37 2.60
C ARG A 7 -15.91 -3.93 3.78
N ASP A 8 -16.04 -4.52 4.83
CA ASP A 8 -15.35 -4.16 6.01
C ASP A 8 -14.30 -5.13 6.28
N ILE A 9 -13.45 -5.38 5.38
CA ILE A 9 -12.36 -6.29 5.57
C ILE A 9 -11.27 -5.62 6.33
N GLU A 10 -10.89 -6.22 7.42
CA GLU A 10 -9.78 -5.71 8.16
C GLU A 10 -8.51 -6.24 7.59
N ALA A 11 -7.60 -5.39 7.26
CA ALA A 11 -6.34 -5.78 6.70
C ALA A 11 -5.23 -4.99 7.36
N ASN A 12 -4.09 -5.65 7.50
CA ASN A 12 -2.91 -4.99 8.02
C ASN A 12 -1.93 -4.84 6.91
N LEU A 13 -1.26 -3.72 6.88
CA LEU A 13 -0.22 -3.48 5.88
C LEU A 13 1.04 -3.12 6.62
N GLN A 14 2.09 -3.89 6.37
CA GLN A 14 3.37 -3.65 7.00
C GLN A 14 4.39 -3.36 5.93
N ILE A 15 5.24 -2.40 6.15
CA ILE A 15 6.23 -1.99 5.17
C ILE A 15 7.55 -1.90 5.87
N GLY A 16 8.57 -2.50 5.29
CA GLY A 16 9.89 -2.44 5.88
C GLY A 16 10.96 -2.91 4.95
N PRO A 17 12.21 -2.64 5.30
CA PRO A 17 13.31 -3.10 4.47
C PRO A 17 13.61 -4.56 4.77
N THR A 18 14.20 -5.23 3.79
CA THR A 18 14.60 -6.61 3.98
C THR A 18 16.11 -6.66 4.06
N ASP A 19 16.63 -7.81 4.50
CA ASP A 19 18.06 -7.99 4.58
C ASP A 19 18.70 -7.99 3.21
N ALA A 20 17.93 -8.23 2.16
CA ALA A 20 18.48 -8.25 0.83
C ALA A 20 18.43 -6.88 0.16
N GLY A 21 18.11 -5.84 0.87
CA GLY A 21 18.10 -4.51 0.28
C GLY A 21 16.85 -4.21 -0.50
N MET A 22 15.79 -4.93 -0.22
CA MET A 22 14.52 -4.69 -0.88
C MET A 22 13.55 -4.06 0.10
N VAL A 23 12.42 -3.64 -0.41
CA VAL A 23 11.37 -3.10 0.43
C VAL A 23 10.21 -4.06 0.34
N ARG A 24 9.77 -4.55 1.48
CA ARG A 24 8.68 -5.52 1.49
C ARG A 24 7.39 -4.87 1.96
N LEU A 25 6.36 -5.07 1.16
CA LEU A 25 5.03 -4.71 1.58
C LEU A 25 4.34 -6.02 1.90
N PHE A 26 3.80 -6.13 3.08
CA PHE A 26 3.16 -7.35 3.50
C PHE A 26 1.72 -7.02 3.83
N VAL A 27 0.81 -7.57 3.08
CA VAL A 27 -0.61 -7.34 3.28
C VAL A 27 -1.19 -8.61 3.86
N GLU A 28 -1.90 -8.49 4.95
CA GLU A 28 -2.45 -9.66 5.55
C GLU A 28 -3.85 -9.33 6.05
N GLY A 29 -4.76 -10.24 5.87
CA GLY A 29 -6.12 -10.04 6.37
C GLY A 29 -7.03 -11.11 5.84
N ASP A 30 -8.04 -11.40 6.61
CA ASP A 30 -9.03 -12.35 6.19
C ASP A 30 -8.44 -13.69 5.81
N GLY A 31 -7.39 -14.10 6.49
CA GLY A 31 -6.75 -15.37 6.22
C GLY A 31 -5.82 -15.37 5.03
N ILE A 32 -5.58 -14.23 4.44
CA ILE A 32 -4.73 -14.13 3.27
C ILE A 32 -3.50 -13.32 3.62
N GLU A 33 -2.34 -13.77 3.16
CA GLU A 33 -1.10 -13.07 3.40
C GLU A 33 -0.39 -12.92 2.07
N ILE A 34 -0.05 -11.71 1.72
CA ILE A 34 0.58 -11.42 0.45
C ILE A 34 1.82 -10.59 0.66
N PRO A 35 3.00 -11.20 0.61
CA PRO A 35 4.23 -10.43 0.69
C PRO A 35 4.65 -10.02 -0.71
N MET A 36 5.12 -8.80 -0.85
CA MET A 36 5.59 -8.30 -2.13
C MET A 36 6.86 -7.54 -1.89
N ASP A 37 7.90 -7.87 -2.64
CA ASP A 37 9.19 -7.22 -2.48
C ASP A 37 9.47 -6.37 -3.70
N PHE A 38 9.95 -5.17 -3.45
CA PHE A 38 10.25 -4.22 -4.51
C PHE A 38 11.66 -3.68 -4.32
N THR A 39 12.28 -3.28 -5.41
CA THR A 39 13.54 -2.58 -5.27
C THR A 39 13.26 -1.23 -4.64
N PRO A 40 14.28 -0.59 -4.05
CA PRO A 40 14.05 0.74 -3.48
C PRO A 40 13.50 1.73 -4.49
N GLU A 41 13.96 1.67 -5.74
CA GLU A 41 13.46 2.60 -6.73
C GLU A 41 12.01 2.34 -7.05
N GLU A 42 11.63 1.07 -7.18
CA GLU A 42 10.24 0.75 -7.41
C GLU A 42 9.37 1.17 -6.25
N ALA A 43 9.89 0.99 -5.05
CA ALA A 43 9.11 1.34 -3.86
C ALA A 43 8.88 2.84 -3.81
N ILE A 44 9.88 3.62 -4.21
CA ILE A 44 9.70 5.06 -4.21
C ILE A 44 8.67 5.47 -5.25
N GLU A 45 8.70 4.84 -6.41
CA GLU A 45 7.70 5.16 -7.42
C GLU A 45 6.30 4.82 -6.95
N ILE A 46 6.16 3.69 -6.29
CA ILE A 46 4.86 3.31 -5.77
C ILE A 46 4.40 4.31 -4.72
N ALA A 47 5.31 4.73 -3.87
CA ALA A 47 4.97 5.69 -2.84
C ALA A 47 4.52 7.01 -3.45
N GLU A 48 5.16 7.42 -4.54
CA GLU A 48 4.76 8.66 -5.18
C GLU A 48 3.37 8.55 -5.78
N GLU A 49 3.05 7.38 -6.32
CA GLU A 49 1.72 7.21 -6.88
C GLU A 49 0.66 7.18 -5.78
N ILE A 50 0.99 6.58 -4.66
CA ILE A 50 0.05 6.56 -3.55
C ILE A 50 -0.16 7.98 -3.05
N THR A 51 0.92 8.74 -2.94
CA THR A 51 0.82 10.11 -2.47
C THR A 51 -0.03 10.94 -3.43
N ALA A 52 0.18 10.77 -4.72
CA ALA A 52 -0.60 11.53 -5.69
C ALA A 52 -2.07 11.16 -5.63
N ALA A 53 -2.35 9.88 -5.45
CA ALA A 53 -3.74 9.45 -5.35
C ALA A 53 -4.39 10.01 -4.10
N ALA A 54 -3.64 10.05 -3.02
CA ALA A 54 -4.19 10.58 -1.78
C ALA A 54 -4.52 12.06 -1.92
N HIS A 55 -3.66 12.79 -2.63
CA HIS A 55 -3.93 14.20 -2.84
C HIS A 55 -5.18 14.39 -3.69
N ARG A 56 -5.36 13.56 -4.72
CA ARG A 56 -6.56 13.70 -5.52
C ARG A 56 -7.79 13.34 -4.74
N ALA A 57 -7.70 12.29 -3.92
CA ALA A 57 -8.86 11.83 -3.19
C ALA A 57 -9.24 12.80 -2.09
N GLY A 58 -8.27 13.27 -1.35
CA GLY A 58 -8.57 14.15 -0.25
C GLY A 58 -8.48 15.59 -0.61
N GLY A 59 -7.46 15.92 -1.36
CA GLY A 59 -7.26 17.32 -1.69
C GLY A 59 -8.29 17.83 -2.62
N GLY A 60 -8.87 16.94 -3.37
CA GLY A 60 -9.84 17.44 -4.26
C GLY A 60 -10.97 18.07 -3.57
N LYS A 61 -11.03 17.83 -2.31
CA LYS A 61 -11.97 18.41 -1.66
C LYS A 61 -11.67 19.64 -1.22
N ARG A 62 -11.04 20.11 -1.37
CA ARG A 62 -10.73 21.20 -0.79
C ARG A 62 -10.90 21.99 -1.21
#